data_700881b1958fd0409f56e62bb4011809
#
_entry.id   700881b1958fd0409f56e62bb4011809
#
_cell.length_a   1.000
_cell.length_b   1.000
_cell.length_c   1.000
_cell.angle_alpha   90.00
_cell.angle_beta   90.00
_cell.angle_gamma   90.00
#
_symmetry.space_group_name_H-M   'P 1'
#
loop_
_entity.id
_entity.type
_entity.pdbx_description
1 polymer ?
#
loop_
_entity_poly.entity_id
_entity_poly.type
_entity_poly.pdbx_seq_one_letter_code
_entity_poly.pdbx_strand_id
1 'polypeptide(L)'
;MSTVSERKATQVFFAPRAADWDTRFAGDDEKYAAVARELNPPVGGIVLDAGCGTARASAAFVDALGPTGCVVNFDVTVEMLTAASRAGRPGSFGVADATELPLRDASVDVILAAGLLPHLGDPLAGLRELARVTKPGGRLAVFHPISRVALAARHAQVPSDDDAIAPARLLPMLTASGWEPASVDDGVDRFCVIASRVPPEKMSGIVTA
;
A
#
# COMPACT_ATOMS: atom_id res chain seq x y z
N MET A 1 12.04 3.12 -11.27
CA MET A 1 11.01 2.65 -12.23
C MET A 1 11.14 1.14 -12.36
N SER A 2 10.03 0.41 -12.15
CA SER A 2 10.00 -1.03 -12.40
C SER A 2 10.30 -1.31 -13.87
N THR A 3 11.10 -2.33 -14.14
CA THR A 3 11.32 -2.75 -15.52
C THR A 3 10.07 -3.45 -16.07
N VAL A 4 9.92 -3.46 -17.42
CA VAL A 4 8.84 -4.20 -18.10
C VAL A 4 8.85 -5.69 -17.68
N SER A 5 10.03 -6.26 -17.45
CA SER A 5 10.20 -7.65 -17.02
C SER A 5 9.66 -7.90 -15.61
N GLU A 6 9.91 -7.00 -14.66
CA GLU A 6 9.43 -7.11 -13.28
C GLU A 6 7.91 -7.01 -13.19
N ARG A 7 7.31 -6.01 -13.88
CA ARG A 7 5.85 -5.89 -13.99
C ARG A 7 5.22 -7.16 -14.55
N LYS A 8 5.80 -7.70 -15.62
CA LYS A 8 5.31 -8.94 -16.23
C LYS A 8 5.41 -10.13 -15.27
N ALA A 9 6.49 -10.24 -14.51
CA ALA A 9 6.63 -11.28 -13.50
C ALA A 9 5.54 -11.20 -12.42
N THR A 10 5.24 -10.00 -11.92
CA THR A 10 4.16 -9.74 -10.98
C THR A 10 2.80 -10.15 -11.57
N GLN A 11 2.48 -9.72 -12.80
CA GLN A 11 1.24 -10.11 -13.48
C GLN A 11 1.12 -11.63 -13.66
N VAL A 12 2.17 -12.30 -14.12
CA VAL A 12 2.19 -13.77 -14.30
C VAL A 12 1.95 -14.49 -12.97
N PHE A 13 2.46 -13.95 -11.88
CA PHE A 13 2.23 -14.52 -10.55
C PHE A 13 0.79 -14.33 -10.07
N PHE A 14 0.22 -13.14 -10.20
CA PHE A 14 -1.07 -12.78 -9.61
C PHE A 14 -2.28 -13.13 -10.49
N ALA A 15 -2.19 -12.99 -11.81
CA ALA A 15 -3.31 -13.20 -12.73
C ALA A 15 -4.04 -14.55 -12.55
N PRO A 16 -3.35 -15.72 -12.50
CA PRO A 16 -4.03 -17.00 -12.32
C PRO A 16 -4.62 -17.21 -10.91
N ARG A 17 -4.28 -16.35 -9.95
CA ARG A 17 -4.74 -16.42 -8.56
C ARG A 17 -5.92 -15.50 -8.25
N ALA A 18 -6.25 -14.59 -9.16
CA ALA A 18 -7.27 -13.57 -8.95
C ALA A 18 -8.68 -14.16 -8.66
N ALA A 19 -9.04 -15.26 -9.33
CA ALA A 19 -10.38 -15.83 -9.23
C ALA A 19 -10.71 -16.40 -7.83
N ASP A 20 -9.73 -16.93 -7.12
CA ASP A 20 -9.89 -17.56 -5.81
C ASP A 20 -9.19 -16.78 -4.68
N TRP A 21 -8.69 -15.56 -4.96
CA TRP A 21 -7.92 -14.75 -4.03
C TRP A 21 -8.66 -14.47 -2.72
N ASP A 22 -9.89 -14.00 -2.81
CA ASP A 22 -10.71 -13.66 -1.64
C ASP A 22 -11.04 -14.89 -0.77
N THR A 23 -11.24 -16.05 -1.40
CA THR A 23 -11.47 -17.31 -0.68
C THR A 23 -10.22 -17.79 0.05
N ARG A 24 -9.04 -17.64 -0.57
CA ARG A 24 -7.75 -18.03 0.03
C ARG A 24 -7.39 -17.20 1.26
N PHE A 25 -7.80 -15.94 1.28
CA PHE A 25 -7.44 -14.98 2.32
C PHE A 25 -8.67 -14.45 3.08
N ALA A 26 -9.73 -15.27 3.18
CA ALA A 26 -10.91 -14.95 3.97
C ALA A 26 -10.53 -14.66 5.44
N GLY A 27 -11.25 -13.72 6.07
CA GLY A 27 -11.07 -13.39 7.49
C GLY A 27 -10.16 -12.20 7.80
N ASP A 28 -9.57 -11.54 6.79
CA ASP A 28 -8.71 -10.36 7.01
C ASP A 28 -9.48 -9.04 7.11
N ASP A 29 -10.81 -9.02 6.93
CA ASP A 29 -11.62 -7.79 6.79
C ASP A 29 -11.53 -6.90 8.04
N GLU A 30 -11.55 -7.49 9.25
CA GLU A 30 -11.39 -6.72 10.50
C GLU A 30 -10.00 -6.07 10.60
N LYS A 31 -8.98 -6.70 10.07
CA LYS A 31 -7.61 -6.15 10.05
C LYS A 31 -7.51 -4.96 9.09
N TYR A 32 -8.20 -5.02 7.94
CA TYR A 32 -8.33 -3.88 7.04
C TYR A 32 -9.14 -2.74 7.67
N ALA A 33 -10.22 -3.06 8.39
CA ALA A 33 -10.99 -2.07 9.13
C ALA A 33 -10.15 -1.40 10.23
N ALA A 34 -9.30 -2.17 10.93
CA ALA A 34 -8.40 -1.62 11.95
C ALA A 34 -7.39 -0.64 11.35
N VAL A 35 -6.69 -1.00 10.27
CA VAL A 35 -5.71 -0.09 9.64
C VAL A 35 -6.39 1.13 9.02
N ALA A 36 -7.61 1.01 8.51
CA ALA A 36 -8.38 2.16 8.01
C ALA A 36 -8.69 3.16 9.14
N ARG A 37 -9.11 2.68 10.32
CA ARG A 37 -9.30 3.52 11.52
C ARG A 37 -8.01 4.19 11.97
N GLU A 38 -6.88 3.46 11.96
CA GLU A 38 -5.57 3.99 12.33
C GLU A 38 -5.09 5.06 11.35
N LEU A 39 -5.33 4.88 10.05
CA LEU A 39 -5.04 5.86 9.02
C LEU A 39 -5.91 7.12 9.13
N ASN A 40 -7.12 7.00 9.68
CA ASN A 40 -8.04 8.09 9.96
C ASN A 40 -8.18 9.08 8.78
N PRO A 41 -8.69 8.66 7.62
CA PRO A 41 -8.83 9.51 6.46
C PRO A 41 -9.79 10.67 6.73
N PRO A 42 -9.55 11.88 6.19
CA PRO A 42 -10.46 12.99 6.38
C PRO A 42 -11.79 12.76 5.63
N VAL A 43 -12.90 13.19 6.21
CA VAL A 43 -14.21 13.18 5.53
C VAL A 43 -14.11 13.98 4.21
N GLY A 44 -14.61 13.41 3.14
CA GLY A 44 -14.50 14.01 1.80
C GLY A 44 -13.12 13.85 1.15
N GLY A 45 -12.18 13.13 1.81
CA GLY A 45 -10.84 12.91 1.32
C GLY A 45 -10.73 11.86 0.22
N ILE A 46 -9.51 11.67 -0.27
CA ILE A 46 -9.15 10.68 -1.28
C ILE A 46 -8.22 9.65 -0.65
N VAL A 47 -8.62 8.39 -0.66
CA VAL A 47 -7.80 7.24 -0.27
C VAL A 47 -7.32 6.52 -1.52
N LEU A 48 -6.02 6.26 -1.59
CA LEU A 48 -5.42 5.36 -2.58
C LEU A 48 -5.15 3.99 -1.95
N ASP A 49 -5.71 2.94 -2.53
CA ASP A 49 -5.32 1.56 -2.29
C ASP A 49 -4.31 1.17 -3.40
N ALA A 50 -3.03 1.21 -3.06
CA ALA A 50 -1.93 0.97 -4.00
C ALA A 50 -1.53 -0.51 -4.00
N GLY A 51 -1.62 -1.15 -5.17
CA GLY A 51 -1.51 -2.61 -5.28
C GLY A 51 -2.71 -3.29 -4.65
N CYS A 52 -3.91 -2.81 -4.98
CA CYS A 52 -5.15 -3.15 -4.29
C CYS A 52 -5.57 -4.63 -4.44
N GLY A 53 -5.01 -5.37 -5.41
CA GLY A 53 -5.44 -6.72 -5.72
C GLY A 53 -6.94 -6.75 -6.02
N THR A 54 -7.69 -7.55 -5.28
CA THR A 54 -9.16 -7.62 -5.37
C THR A 54 -9.88 -6.53 -4.56
N ALA A 55 -9.17 -5.47 -4.15
CA ALA A 55 -9.68 -4.28 -3.45
C ALA A 55 -10.48 -4.62 -2.17
N ARG A 56 -10.02 -5.58 -1.39
CA ARG A 56 -10.69 -6.01 -0.14
C ARG A 56 -10.70 -4.91 0.93
N ALA A 57 -9.66 -4.08 0.95
CA ALA A 57 -9.54 -2.98 1.90
C ALA A 57 -10.50 -1.82 1.61
N SER A 58 -10.97 -1.66 0.37
CA SER A 58 -11.71 -0.48 -0.07
C SER A 58 -12.97 -0.20 0.73
N ALA A 59 -13.72 -1.25 1.10
CA ALA A 59 -14.94 -1.11 1.89
C ALA A 59 -14.68 -0.49 3.28
N ALA A 60 -13.51 -0.76 3.87
CA ALA A 60 -13.14 -0.24 5.18
C ALA A 60 -12.97 1.29 5.22
N PHE A 61 -12.77 1.93 4.07
CA PHE A 61 -12.59 3.38 3.99
C PHE A 61 -13.86 4.16 3.67
N VAL A 62 -14.88 3.51 3.06
CA VAL A 62 -16.07 4.21 2.55
C VAL A 62 -16.81 4.95 3.66
N ASP A 63 -17.06 4.30 4.79
CA ASP A 63 -17.79 4.91 5.90
C ASP A 63 -17.02 6.09 6.51
N ALA A 64 -15.70 5.98 6.63
CA ALA A 64 -14.86 7.04 7.17
C ALA A 64 -14.79 8.26 6.25
N LEU A 65 -14.80 8.04 4.94
CA LEU A 65 -14.73 9.10 3.92
C LEU A 65 -16.05 9.86 3.74
N GLY A 66 -17.19 9.22 4.05
CA GLY A 66 -18.52 9.79 3.81
C GLY A 66 -18.83 9.96 2.31
N PRO A 67 -19.98 10.60 1.99
CA PRO A 67 -20.54 10.60 0.64
C PRO A 67 -19.75 11.44 -0.40
N THR A 68 -18.87 12.31 0.05
CA THR A 68 -18.06 13.19 -0.83
C THR A 68 -16.62 12.72 -1.01
N GLY A 69 -16.19 11.71 -0.25
CA GLY A 69 -14.87 11.12 -0.41
C GLY A 69 -14.84 9.98 -1.44
N CYS A 70 -13.65 9.57 -1.81
CA CYS A 70 -13.52 8.46 -2.75
C CYS A 70 -12.33 7.57 -2.43
N VAL A 71 -12.46 6.28 -2.81
CA VAL A 71 -11.36 5.31 -2.84
C VAL A 71 -10.94 5.13 -4.30
N VAL A 72 -9.64 5.24 -4.55
CA VAL A 72 -9.02 4.98 -5.84
C VAL A 72 -8.16 3.74 -5.69
N ASN A 73 -8.41 2.74 -6.52
CA ASN A 73 -7.78 1.43 -6.46
C ASN A 73 -6.89 1.23 -7.69
N PHE A 74 -5.59 1.07 -7.50
CA PHE A 74 -4.68 0.73 -8.58
C PHE A 74 -4.00 -0.62 -8.34
N ASP A 75 -3.95 -1.42 -9.39
CA ASP A 75 -3.16 -2.65 -9.45
C ASP A 75 -2.55 -2.79 -10.84
N VAL A 76 -1.41 -3.47 -10.93
CA VAL A 76 -0.75 -3.74 -12.22
C VAL A 76 -1.41 -4.90 -12.96
N THR A 77 -2.23 -5.73 -12.24
CA THR A 77 -2.84 -6.97 -12.72
C THR A 77 -4.31 -6.78 -13.05
N VAL A 78 -4.65 -6.81 -14.33
CA VAL A 78 -6.03 -6.60 -14.82
C VAL A 78 -7.01 -7.63 -14.25
N GLU A 79 -6.59 -8.87 -14.08
CA GLU A 79 -7.40 -9.96 -13.55
C GLU A 79 -7.82 -9.71 -12.10
N MET A 80 -6.95 -9.11 -11.29
CA MET A 80 -7.26 -8.68 -9.92
C MET A 80 -8.36 -7.62 -9.90
N LEU A 81 -8.22 -6.58 -10.72
CA LEU A 81 -9.24 -5.52 -10.85
C LEU A 81 -10.56 -6.04 -11.40
N THR A 82 -10.51 -7.02 -12.32
CA THR A 82 -11.70 -7.69 -12.84
C THR A 82 -12.42 -8.46 -11.74
N ALA A 83 -11.69 -9.16 -10.88
CA ALA A 83 -12.24 -9.85 -9.72
C ALA A 83 -12.85 -8.85 -8.71
N ALA A 84 -12.17 -7.75 -8.41
CA ALA A 84 -12.67 -6.68 -7.56
C ALA A 84 -14.00 -6.11 -8.08
N SER A 85 -14.08 -5.80 -9.37
CA SER A 85 -15.29 -5.29 -10.01
C SER A 85 -16.44 -6.28 -9.95
N ARG A 86 -16.18 -7.57 -10.22
CA ARG A 86 -17.20 -8.64 -10.13
C ARG A 86 -17.70 -8.84 -8.69
N ALA A 87 -16.84 -8.64 -7.71
CA ALA A 87 -17.21 -8.70 -6.30
C ALA A 87 -17.95 -7.44 -5.81
N GLY A 88 -18.20 -6.45 -6.67
CA GLY A 88 -18.88 -5.20 -6.31
C GLY A 88 -18.09 -4.34 -5.33
N ARG A 89 -16.77 -4.40 -5.35
CA ARG A 89 -15.92 -3.60 -4.46
C ARG A 89 -16.10 -2.12 -4.77
N PRO A 90 -16.16 -1.26 -3.72
CA PRO A 90 -16.35 0.18 -3.91
C PRO A 90 -15.11 0.89 -4.43
N GLY A 91 -15.32 2.07 -5.02
CA GLY A 91 -14.27 2.95 -5.51
C GLY A 91 -14.06 2.91 -7.02
N SER A 92 -13.08 3.68 -7.49
CA SER A 92 -12.66 3.71 -8.88
C SER A 92 -11.47 2.77 -9.07
N PHE A 93 -11.36 2.16 -10.23
CA PHE A 93 -10.31 1.17 -10.54
C PHE A 93 -9.47 1.62 -11.74
N GLY A 94 -8.16 1.42 -11.66
CA GLY A 94 -7.25 1.68 -12.77
C GLY A 94 -6.06 0.74 -12.78
N VAL A 95 -5.58 0.42 -13.97
CA VAL A 95 -4.34 -0.35 -14.13
C VAL A 95 -3.17 0.60 -14.07
N ALA A 96 -2.31 0.44 -13.06
CA ALA A 96 -1.10 1.26 -12.92
C ALA A 96 0.02 0.53 -12.17
N ASP A 97 1.25 0.92 -12.46
CA ASP A 97 2.42 0.57 -11.66
C ASP A 97 2.54 1.54 -10.49
N ALA A 98 2.74 1.04 -9.28
CA ALA A 98 2.90 1.89 -8.10
C ALA A 98 4.19 2.73 -8.10
N THR A 99 5.10 2.50 -9.06
CA THR A 99 6.27 3.36 -9.30
C THR A 99 6.01 4.49 -10.30
N GLU A 100 4.81 4.52 -10.94
CA GLU A 100 4.41 5.52 -11.95
C GLU A 100 2.87 5.62 -11.99
N LEU A 101 2.31 6.33 -11.01
CA LEU A 101 0.87 6.47 -10.85
C LEU A 101 0.30 7.60 -11.73
N PRO A 102 -0.84 7.40 -12.40
CA PRO A 102 -1.49 8.42 -13.22
C PRO A 102 -2.26 9.44 -12.35
N LEU A 103 -1.62 9.92 -11.30
CA LEU A 103 -2.17 10.88 -10.36
C LEU A 103 -1.30 12.14 -10.31
N ARG A 104 -1.94 13.29 -10.03
CA ARG A 104 -1.22 14.55 -9.82
C ARG A 104 -0.46 14.52 -8.49
N ASP A 105 0.55 15.36 -8.41
CA ASP A 105 1.26 15.61 -7.15
C ASP A 105 0.27 16.09 -6.09
N ALA A 106 0.49 15.67 -4.84
CA ALA A 106 -0.26 16.11 -3.68
C ALA A 106 -1.80 16.05 -3.85
N SER A 107 -2.30 14.98 -4.46
CA SER A 107 -3.74 14.80 -4.73
C SER A 107 -4.43 13.83 -3.77
N VAL A 108 -3.68 12.99 -3.04
CA VAL A 108 -4.19 11.91 -2.17
C VAL A 108 -4.00 12.29 -0.71
N ASP A 109 -4.99 12.00 0.14
CA ASP A 109 -4.92 12.27 1.58
C ASP A 109 -4.30 11.10 2.35
N VAL A 110 -4.67 9.88 1.96
CA VAL A 110 -4.24 8.65 2.65
C VAL A 110 -3.91 7.56 1.63
N ILE A 111 -2.87 6.78 1.91
CA ILE A 111 -2.50 5.61 1.12
C ILE A 111 -2.48 4.36 1.99
N LEU A 112 -3.07 3.28 1.50
CA LEU A 112 -2.81 1.92 1.94
C LEU A 112 -1.93 1.21 0.90
N ALA A 113 -0.83 0.62 1.34
CA ALA A 113 0.06 -0.24 0.56
C ALA A 113 0.09 -1.63 1.23
N ALA A 114 -0.96 -2.43 0.98
CA ALA A 114 -1.14 -3.75 1.60
C ALA A 114 -0.47 -4.84 0.76
N GLY A 115 0.61 -5.44 1.28
CA GLY A 115 1.35 -6.49 0.58
C GLY A 115 2.06 -6.01 -0.68
N LEU A 116 2.19 -4.71 -0.91
CA LEU A 116 2.71 -4.13 -2.15
C LEU A 116 4.25 -4.22 -2.26
N LEU A 117 4.97 -3.73 -1.25
CA LEU A 117 6.42 -3.47 -1.34
C LEU A 117 7.28 -4.67 -1.76
N PRO A 118 7.01 -5.90 -1.27
CA PRO A 118 7.79 -7.09 -1.67
C PRO A 118 7.68 -7.43 -3.16
N HIS A 119 6.68 -6.89 -3.85
CA HIS A 119 6.41 -7.16 -5.27
C HIS A 119 6.89 -6.04 -6.20
N LEU A 120 7.47 -4.98 -5.65
CA LEU A 120 8.10 -3.92 -6.44
C LEU A 120 9.56 -4.27 -6.72
N GLY A 121 9.97 -4.16 -7.97
CA GLY A 121 11.38 -4.30 -8.35
C GLY A 121 12.28 -3.22 -7.72
N ASP A 122 11.71 -2.02 -7.50
CA ASP A 122 12.35 -0.91 -6.79
C ASP A 122 11.38 -0.35 -5.74
N PRO A 123 11.40 -0.90 -4.49
CA PRO A 123 10.56 -0.39 -3.40
C PRO A 123 10.79 1.08 -3.07
N LEU A 124 12.02 1.58 -3.20
CA LEU A 124 12.34 2.99 -2.94
C LEU A 124 11.70 3.91 -3.98
N ALA A 125 11.72 3.53 -5.26
CA ALA A 125 11.00 4.27 -6.32
C ALA A 125 9.49 4.28 -6.05
N GLY A 126 8.90 3.13 -5.65
CA GLY A 126 7.50 3.07 -5.24
C GLY A 126 7.18 4.02 -4.10
N LEU A 127 7.97 4.00 -3.01
CA LEU A 127 7.76 4.90 -1.87
C LEU A 127 7.89 6.38 -2.24
N ARG A 128 8.80 6.74 -3.16
CA ARG A 128 8.92 8.11 -3.71
C ARG A 128 7.70 8.51 -4.51
N GLU A 129 7.18 7.61 -5.32
CA GLU A 129 5.98 7.87 -6.12
C GLU A 129 4.74 8.02 -5.22
N LEU A 130 4.57 7.14 -4.23
CA LEU A 130 3.53 7.30 -3.22
C LEU A 130 3.66 8.64 -2.48
N ALA A 131 4.89 9.08 -2.17
CA ALA A 131 5.13 10.38 -1.57
C ALA A 131 4.77 11.55 -2.50
N ARG A 132 5.07 11.44 -3.81
CA ARG A 132 4.73 12.47 -4.80
C ARG A 132 3.22 12.74 -4.84
N VAL A 133 2.42 11.68 -4.91
CA VAL A 133 0.97 11.80 -5.04
C VAL A 133 0.27 12.19 -3.74
N THR A 134 0.92 12.01 -2.59
CA THR A 134 0.35 12.30 -1.26
C THR A 134 0.50 13.77 -0.89
N LYS A 135 -0.56 14.37 -0.39
CA LYS A 135 -0.56 15.73 0.18
C LYS A 135 0.43 15.85 1.34
N PRO A 136 1.05 17.02 1.57
CA PRO A 136 1.83 17.27 2.78
C PRO A 136 1.01 16.93 4.03
N GLY A 137 1.57 16.15 4.96
CA GLY A 137 0.87 15.67 6.15
C GLY A 137 -0.08 14.51 5.91
N GLY A 138 -0.29 14.08 4.66
CA GLY A 138 -1.05 12.86 4.35
C GLY A 138 -0.35 11.61 4.88
N ARG A 139 -1.06 10.50 4.96
CA ARG A 139 -0.60 9.29 5.69
C ARG A 139 -0.47 8.09 4.77
N LEU A 140 0.50 7.26 5.05
CA LEU A 140 0.76 5.96 4.42
C LEU A 140 0.72 4.86 5.47
N ALA A 141 0.04 3.74 5.18
CA ALA A 141 0.29 2.48 5.86
C ALA A 141 0.97 1.50 4.90
N VAL A 142 2.16 1.02 5.28
CA VAL A 142 2.74 -0.20 4.73
C VAL A 142 2.25 -1.33 5.60
N PHE A 143 1.39 -2.19 5.03
CA PHE A 143 0.59 -3.13 5.79
C PHE A 143 0.67 -4.56 5.24
N HIS A 144 0.60 -5.54 6.14
CA HIS A 144 0.32 -6.92 5.80
C HIS A 144 -0.61 -7.54 6.86
N PRO A 145 -1.70 -8.23 6.48
CA PRO A 145 -2.70 -8.75 7.42
C PRO A 145 -2.21 -9.93 8.28
N ILE A 146 -1.00 -10.43 8.03
CA ILE A 146 -0.31 -11.40 8.90
C ILE A 146 1.09 -10.89 9.26
N SER A 147 1.65 -11.45 10.33
CA SER A 147 3.01 -11.12 10.77
C SER A 147 4.06 -11.48 9.72
N ARG A 148 5.22 -10.83 9.78
CA ARG A 148 6.38 -11.17 8.91
C ARG A 148 6.81 -12.63 9.09
N VAL A 149 6.75 -13.16 10.30
CA VAL A 149 7.05 -14.58 10.59
C VAL A 149 6.08 -15.50 9.84
N ALA A 150 4.77 -15.23 9.93
CA ALA A 150 3.76 -16.03 9.24
C ALA A 150 3.86 -15.88 7.71
N LEU A 151 4.21 -14.69 7.22
CA LEU A 151 4.43 -14.45 5.79
C LEU A 151 5.63 -15.24 5.27
N ALA A 152 6.77 -15.20 5.95
CA ALA A 152 7.97 -15.94 5.58
C ALA A 152 7.71 -17.45 5.59
N ALA A 153 6.99 -17.95 6.62
CA ALA A 153 6.63 -19.35 6.73
C ALA A 153 5.76 -19.85 5.55
N ARG A 154 4.85 -19.00 5.00
CA ARG A 154 4.07 -19.32 3.78
C ARG A 154 4.96 -19.58 2.55
N HIS A 155 6.16 -19.00 2.53
CA HIS A 155 7.14 -19.17 1.46
C HIS A 155 8.27 -20.15 1.83
N ALA A 156 8.11 -20.91 2.92
CA ALA A 156 9.15 -21.81 3.47
C ALA A 156 10.48 -21.07 3.74
N GLN A 157 10.38 -19.82 4.21
CA GLN A 157 11.49 -18.93 4.53
C GLN A 157 11.48 -18.54 6.02
N VAL A 158 12.58 -17.94 6.45
CA VAL A 158 12.70 -17.29 7.77
C VAL A 158 12.71 -15.78 7.53
N PRO A 159 12.08 -14.96 8.40
CA PRO A 159 12.16 -13.51 8.29
C PRO A 159 13.61 -13.03 8.26
N SER A 160 13.91 -12.11 7.35
CA SER A 160 15.25 -11.52 7.17
C SER A 160 15.17 -10.00 7.34
N ASP A 161 16.26 -9.38 7.78
CA ASP A 161 16.40 -7.93 7.80
C ASP A 161 16.54 -7.35 6.38
N ASP A 162 16.81 -8.19 5.38
CA ASP A 162 16.86 -7.81 3.97
C ASP A 162 15.49 -7.81 3.29
N ASP A 163 14.44 -8.29 3.97
CA ASP A 163 13.07 -8.23 3.42
C ASP A 163 12.64 -6.77 3.19
N ALA A 164 11.92 -6.51 2.08
CA ALA A 164 11.48 -5.16 1.72
C ALA A 164 10.63 -4.47 2.80
N ILE A 165 9.96 -5.25 3.66
CA ILE A 165 9.14 -4.76 4.77
C ILE A 165 9.81 -4.96 6.14
N ALA A 166 11.06 -5.43 6.22
CA ALA A 166 11.78 -5.50 7.48
C ALA A 166 11.98 -4.08 8.04
N PRO A 167 11.67 -3.80 9.32
CA PRO A 167 11.83 -2.45 9.88
C PRO A 167 13.24 -1.88 9.67
N ALA A 168 14.29 -2.71 9.81
CA ALA A 168 15.68 -2.30 9.59
C ALA A 168 15.93 -1.75 8.18
N ARG A 169 15.22 -2.25 7.17
CA ARG A 169 15.31 -1.81 5.77
C ARG A 169 14.25 -0.78 5.42
N LEU A 170 13.00 -0.97 5.87
CA LEU A 170 11.87 -0.14 5.51
C LEU A 170 11.96 1.27 6.07
N LEU A 171 12.33 1.44 7.35
CA LEU A 171 12.36 2.76 7.99
C LEU A 171 13.35 3.73 7.33
N PRO A 172 14.60 3.34 7.01
CA PRO A 172 15.50 4.17 6.22
C PRO A 172 14.95 4.51 4.82
N MET A 173 14.29 3.56 4.13
CA MET A 173 13.69 3.82 2.82
C MET A 173 12.53 4.82 2.91
N LEU A 174 11.67 4.73 3.94
CA LEU A 174 10.62 5.71 4.19
C LEU A 174 11.20 7.10 4.37
N THR A 175 12.18 7.26 5.25
CA THR A 175 12.84 8.56 5.49
C THR A 175 13.48 9.11 4.20
N ALA A 176 14.20 8.28 3.44
CA ALA A 176 14.85 8.67 2.18
C ALA A 176 13.87 9.01 1.05
N SER A 177 12.60 8.63 1.18
CA SER A 177 11.53 8.92 0.22
C SER A 177 10.55 10.01 0.68
N GLY A 178 10.85 10.69 1.80
CA GLY A 178 10.07 11.83 2.28
C GLY A 178 8.89 11.46 3.17
N TRP A 179 9.00 10.33 3.85
CA TRP A 179 8.07 9.89 4.88
C TRP A 179 8.70 9.96 6.26
N GLU A 180 7.94 10.36 7.25
CA GLU A 180 8.31 10.32 8.67
C GLU A 180 7.54 9.16 9.32
N PRO A 181 8.22 8.06 9.72
CA PRO A 181 7.58 6.95 10.41
C PRO A 181 6.97 7.41 11.74
N ALA A 182 5.69 7.07 11.99
CA ALA A 182 4.94 7.45 13.18
C ALA A 182 4.72 6.26 14.12
N SER A 183 4.51 5.06 13.58
CA SER A 183 4.37 3.83 14.36
C SER A 183 4.86 2.62 13.59
N VAL A 184 5.31 1.61 14.35
CA VAL A 184 5.75 0.31 13.84
C VAL A 184 5.09 -0.79 14.67
N ASP A 185 4.32 -1.65 14.02
CA ASP A 185 3.75 -2.86 14.59
C ASP A 185 4.30 -4.05 13.77
N ASP A 186 5.38 -4.67 14.25
CA ASP A 186 5.94 -5.93 13.74
C ASP A 186 5.59 -7.06 14.72
N GLY A 187 4.29 -7.18 14.99
CA GLY A 187 3.74 -8.08 15.99
C GLY A 187 3.47 -9.49 15.46
N VAL A 188 2.77 -10.28 16.29
CA VAL A 188 2.44 -11.69 15.98
C VAL A 188 1.24 -11.82 15.05
N ASP A 189 0.34 -10.84 15.02
CA ASP A 189 -0.94 -10.92 14.31
C ASP A 189 -0.93 -10.25 12.94
N ARG A 190 -0.11 -9.21 12.78
CA ARG A 190 -0.01 -8.40 11.56
C ARG A 190 1.34 -7.70 11.49
N PHE A 191 1.62 -7.10 10.33
CA PHE A 191 2.67 -6.10 10.14
C PHE A 191 2.03 -4.78 9.72
N CYS A 192 2.42 -3.67 10.36
CA CYS A 192 1.94 -2.34 10.00
C CYS A 192 2.98 -1.27 10.34
N VAL A 193 3.36 -0.47 9.36
CA VAL A 193 4.11 0.77 9.58
C VAL A 193 3.28 1.93 9.07
N ILE A 194 2.98 2.89 9.96
CA ILE A 194 2.31 4.13 9.57
C ILE A 194 3.34 5.24 9.50
N ALA A 195 3.31 6.02 8.43
CA ALA A 195 4.17 7.16 8.21
C ALA A 195 3.37 8.37 7.71
N SER A 196 3.88 9.57 7.98
CA SER A 196 3.32 10.83 7.49
C SER A 196 4.19 11.43 6.40
N ARG A 197 3.56 12.03 5.39
CA ARG A 197 4.29 12.73 4.32
C ARG A 197 4.92 14.00 4.85
N VAL A 198 6.24 14.08 4.79
CA VAL A 198 6.99 15.27 5.22
C VAL A 198 6.73 16.43 4.26
N PRO A 199 6.36 17.63 4.72
CA PRO A 199 6.25 18.80 3.87
C PRO A 199 7.59 19.14 3.18
N PRO A 200 7.57 19.60 1.92
CA PRO A 200 8.81 19.89 1.16
C PRO A 200 9.77 20.87 1.86
N GLU A 201 9.23 21.80 2.61
CA GLU A 201 10.00 22.80 3.39
C GLU A 201 10.92 22.17 4.45
N LYS A 202 10.50 21.05 5.05
CA LYS A 202 11.32 20.33 6.05
C LYS A 202 12.38 19.44 5.39
N MET A 203 12.25 19.07 4.13
CA MET A 203 13.24 18.25 3.42
C MET A 203 14.51 19.04 3.07
N SER A 204 14.41 20.36 2.90
CA SER A 204 15.56 21.23 2.58
C SER A 204 16.58 21.35 3.70
N GLY A 205 16.21 21.00 4.94
CA GLY A 205 17.08 21.06 6.11
C GLY A 205 17.92 19.80 6.39
N ILE A 206 17.67 18.70 5.68
CA ILE A 206 18.34 17.40 5.95
C ILE A 206 19.61 17.23 5.09
N VAL A 207 19.84 18.08 4.09
CA VAL A 207 20.95 17.95 3.12
C VAL A 207 22.22 18.71 3.55
N THR A 208 22.21 19.40 4.70
CA THR A 208 23.36 20.19 5.18
C THR A 208 23.76 19.81 6.61
N ALA A 209 24.09 18.56 6.84
CA ALA A 209 24.83 18.14 8.05
C ALA A 209 25.81 17.01 7.73
#